data_872371c9f1c8362dc01dbdba2f0f5a53
#
_entry.id   872371c9f1c8362dc01dbdba2f0f5a53
#
_cell.length_a   1.000
_cell.length_b   1.000
_cell.length_c   1.000
_cell.angle_alpha   90.00
_cell.angle_beta   90.00
_cell.angle_gamma   90.00
#
_symmetry.space_group_name_H-M   'P 1'
#
loop_
_entity.id
_entity.type
_entity.pdbx_description
1 polymer ?
#
loop_
_entity_poly.entity_id
_entity_poly.type
_entity_poly.pdbx_seq_one_letter_code
_entity_poly.pdbx_strand_id
1 'polypeptide(L)'
;MQSNLDHSALHKDRCFLLNTDNRGTVRPRHLRNFPDGLWQMIEENGRSRVFLGVHWIFDAFAVTEDHTPDLARQLDGKFIGGVPLGLQIAEDIFQFGDQTRL
;
A
#
# COMPACT_ATOMS: atom_id res chain seq x y z
N MET A 1 -12.45 24.33 -30.46
CA MET A 1 -11.19 24.39 -29.67
C MET A 1 -11.40 24.61 -28.18
N GLN A 2 -12.57 24.32 -27.66
CA GLN A 2 -12.94 24.56 -26.28
C GLN A 2 -13.03 23.29 -25.45
N SER A 3 -12.75 22.14 -26.01
CA SER A 3 -13.29 20.91 -25.42
C SER A 3 -12.38 20.18 -24.42
N ASN A 4 -11.08 20.38 -24.47
CA ASN A 4 -10.20 19.50 -23.69
C ASN A 4 -9.83 20.01 -22.30
N LEU A 5 -9.86 21.29 -22.05
CA LEU A 5 -9.58 21.87 -20.73
C LEU A 5 -10.81 21.84 -19.82
N ASP A 6 -11.99 22.08 -20.38
CA ASP A 6 -13.24 22.08 -19.65
C ASP A 6 -13.68 20.68 -19.20
N HIS A 7 -13.40 19.67 -20.00
CA HIS A 7 -13.73 18.28 -19.63
C HIS A 7 -12.88 17.74 -18.49
N SER A 8 -11.61 18.11 -18.38
CA SER A 8 -10.78 17.65 -17.27
C SER A 8 -11.09 18.36 -15.97
N ALA A 9 -11.42 19.65 -16.02
CA ALA A 9 -11.84 20.43 -14.86
C ALA A 9 -13.22 19.98 -14.36
N LEU A 10 -14.18 19.81 -15.26
CA LEU A 10 -15.52 19.28 -14.94
C LEU A 10 -15.47 17.86 -14.36
N HIS A 11 -14.55 17.05 -14.82
CA HIS A 11 -14.36 15.71 -14.31
C HIS A 11 -13.78 15.69 -12.89
N LYS A 12 -12.83 16.57 -12.62
CA LYS A 12 -12.27 16.75 -11.27
C LYS A 12 -13.32 17.28 -10.29
N ASP A 13 -14.06 18.27 -10.69
CA ASP A 13 -15.11 18.87 -9.86
C ASP A 13 -16.26 17.88 -9.61
N ARG A 14 -16.61 17.07 -10.61
CA ARG A 14 -17.60 16.02 -10.45
C ARG A 14 -17.14 14.92 -9.48
N CYS A 15 -15.88 14.54 -9.53
CA CYS A 15 -15.32 13.57 -8.60
C CYS A 15 -15.33 14.09 -7.17
N PHE A 16 -15.02 15.35 -6.99
CA PHE A 16 -15.09 16.01 -5.68
C PHE A 16 -16.52 16.13 -5.17
N LEU A 17 -17.45 16.57 -6.01
CA LEU A 17 -18.86 16.71 -5.66
C LEU A 17 -19.52 15.37 -5.32
N LEU A 18 -19.21 14.31 -6.06
CA LEU A 18 -19.73 12.97 -5.82
C LEU A 18 -19.25 12.39 -4.47
N ASN A 19 -18.11 12.85 -3.98
CA ASN A 19 -17.59 12.43 -2.67
C ASN A 19 -18.23 13.14 -1.49
N THR A 20 -18.80 14.32 -1.70
CA THR A 20 -19.47 15.07 -0.64
C THR A 20 -20.90 14.62 -0.41
N ASP A 21 -21.44 13.82 -1.31
CA ASP A 21 -22.84 13.38 -1.28
C ASP A 21 -23.13 12.21 -0.34
N ASN A 22 -22.16 11.63 0.29
CA ASN A 22 -22.29 10.43 1.15
C ASN A 22 -23.09 9.28 0.52
N ARG A 23 -23.23 9.25 -0.79
CA ARG A 23 -24.00 8.23 -1.53
C ARG A 23 -23.24 6.95 -1.80
N GLY A 24 -22.04 6.82 -1.25
CA GLY A 24 -21.19 5.66 -1.51
C GLY A 24 -20.68 5.58 -2.96
N THR A 25 -20.70 6.70 -3.68
CA THR A 25 -20.23 6.74 -5.07
C THR A 25 -18.70 6.60 -5.08
N VAL A 26 -18.21 5.57 -5.75
CA VAL A 26 -16.78 5.33 -5.90
C VAL A 26 -16.18 6.35 -6.87
N ARG A 27 -15.11 7.03 -6.45
CA ARG A 27 -14.36 7.93 -7.34
C ARG A 27 -13.87 7.18 -8.57
N PRO A 28 -13.88 7.81 -9.76
CA PRO A 28 -13.10 7.29 -10.86
C PRO A 28 -11.64 7.18 -10.44
N ARG A 29 -11.08 6.00 -10.56
CA ARG A 29 -9.70 5.75 -10.16
C ARG A 29 -8.76 6.33 -11.19
N HIS A 30 -7.77 7.09 -10.74
CA HIS A 30 -6.60 7.32 -11.54
C HIS A 30 -5.83 6.00 -11.61
N LEU A 31 -5.55 5.56 -12.84
CA LEU A 31 -4.68 4.41 -13.02
C LEU A 31 -3.27 4.80 -12.58
N ARG A 32 -2.79 4.13 -11.55
CA ARG A 32 -1.39 4.23 -11.13
C ARG A 32 -0.63 3.05 -11.67
N ASN A 33 0.54 3.34 -12.18
CA ASN A 33 1.50 2.31 -12.54
C ASN A 33 2.43 2.05 -11.36
N PHE A 34 2.69 0.77 -11.12
CA PHE A 34 3.63 0.31 -10.11
C PHE A 34 4.75 -0.45 -10.82
N PRO A 35 5.80 0.26 -11.30
CA PRO A 35 6.88 -0.37 -12.04
C PRO A 35 7.63 -1.42 -11.23
N ASP A 36 7.70 -1.27 -9.91
CA ASP A 36 8.30 -2.24 -9.00
C ASP A 36 7.28 -3.27 -8.46
N GLY A 37 6.09 -3.30 -9.08
CA GLY A 37 5.08 -4.31 -8.82
C GLY A 37 4.48 -4.27 -7.43
N LEU A 38 4.16 -5.45 -6.92
CA LEU A 38 3.50 -5.62 -5.62
C LEU A 38 4.34 -5.04 -4.46
N TRP A 39 5.66 -5.13 -4.54
CA TRP A 39 6.54 -4.62 -3.50
C TRP A 39 6.39 -3.11 -3.30
N GLN A 40 6.33 -2.35 -4.39
CA GLN A 40 6.07 -0.92 -4.31
C GLN A 40 4.72 -0.61 -3.64
N MET A 41 3.70 -1.39 -3.94
CA MET A 41 2.38 -1.24 -3.30
C MET A 41 2.44 -1.48 -1.79
N ILE A 42 3.17 -2.50 -1.36
CA ILE A 42 3.35 -2.84 0.07
C ILE A 42 4.06 -1.69 0.78
N GLU A 43 5.16 -1.21 0.24
CA GLU A 43 5.94 -0.12 0.83
C GLU A 43 5.12 1.17 0.92
N GLU A 44 4.48 1.57 -0.16
CA GLU A 44 3.66 2.78 -0.18
C GLU A 44 2.49 2.69 0.79
N ASN A 45 1.87 1.53 0.91
CA ASN A 45 0.80 1.33 1.88
C ASN A 45 1.29 1.50 3.32
N GLY A 46 2.43 0.91 3.66
CA GLY A 46 3.04 1.08 4.98
C GLY A 46 3.34 2.54 5.31
N ARG A 47 3.92 3.26 4.37
CA ARG A 47 4.24 4.69 4.53
C ARG A 47 2.99 5.57 4.61
N SER A 48 1.96 5.26 3.85
CA SER A 48 0.71 6.02 3.86
C SER A 48 0.04 6.05 5.23
N ARG A 49 0.17 4.97 5.99
CA ARG A 49 -0.36 4.86 7.34
C ARG A 49 0.32 5.81 8.32
N VAL A 50 1.60 6.09 8.11
CA VAL A 50 2.36 7.08 8.90
C VAL A 50 1.87 8.49 8.59
N PHE A 51 1.67 8.83 7.31
CA PHE A 51 1.13 10.13 6.90
C PHE A 51 -0.27 10.39 7.44
N LEU A 52 -1.08 9.36 7.57
CA LEU A 52 -2.40 9.45 8.20
C LEU A 52 -2.33 9.62 9.73
N GLY A 53 -1.14 9.46 10.34
CA GLY A 53 -0.95 9.59 11.77
C GLY A 53 -1.53 8.44 12.61
N VAL A 54 -1.84 7.31 11.98
CA VAL A 54 -2.47 6.15 12.65
C VAL A 54 -1.47 5.05 13.01
N HIS A 55 -0.28 5.07 12.40
CA HIS A 55 0.78 4.07 12.64
C HIS A 55 2.16 4.71 12.64
N TRP A 56 3.10 4.02 13.30
CA TRP A 56 4.53 4.28 13.17
C TRP A 56 5.09 3.49 12.00
N ILE A 57 6.21 3.94 11.44
CA ILE A 57 6.84 3.24 10.31
C ILE A 57 7.25 1.80 10.67
N PHE A 58 7.71 1.59 11.89
CA PHE A 58 8.14 0.27 12.38
C PHE A 58 6.96 -0.72 12.58
N ASP A 59 5.72 -0.25 12.55
CA ASP A 59 4.56 -1.15 12.53
C ASP A 59 4.49 -1.92 11.21
N ALA A 60 4.96 -1.34 10.13
CA ALA A 60 5.05 -1.99 8.83
C ALA A 60 6.38 -2.73 8.64
N PHE A 61 7.50 -2.04 8.82
CA PHE A 61 8.86 -2.56 8.65
C PHE A 61 9.88 -1.65 9.35
N ALA A 62 11.03 -2.20 9.68
CA ALA A 62 12.18 -1.40 10.07
C ALA A 62 12.74 -0.63 8.87
N VAL A 63 13.43 0.45 9.11
CA VAL A 63 14.09 1.24 8.08
C VAL A 63 15.59 1.37 8.37
N THR A 64 16.35 1.48 7.30
CA THR A 64 17.78 1.80 7.35
C THR A 64 17.99 3.29 7.57
N GLU A 65 19.24 3.72 7.70
CA GLU A 65 19.60 5.15 7.79
C GLU A 65 19.17 5.92 6.54
N ASP A 66 19.13 5.28 5.38
CA ASP A 66 18.66 5.83 4.12
C ASP A 66 17.13 5.81 3.95
N HIS A 67 16.42 5.48 5.02
CA HIS A 67 14.95 5.35 5.01
C HIS A 67 14.39 4.29 4.05
N THR A 68 15.20 3.31 3.68
CA THR A 68 14.75 2.14 2.90
C THR A 68 14.25 1.03 3.83
N PRO A 69 13.30 0.18 3.40
CA PRO A 69 12.83 -0.93 4.21
C PRO A 69 13.94 -1.92 4.54
N ASP A 70 14.03 -2.30 5.81
CA ASP A 70 14.96 -3.31 6.32
C ASP A 70 14.18 -4.48 6.91
N LEU A 71 13.90 -5.47 6.08
CA LEU A 71 13.11 -6.63 6.47
C LEU A 71 13.89 -7.67 7.28
N ALA A 72 15.20 -7.55 7.33
CA ALA A 72 16.06 -8.48 8.05
C ALA A 72 16.34 -8.05 9.49
N ARG A 73 16.04 -6.79 9.83
CA ARG A 73 16.29 -6.27 11.17
C ARG A 73 15.44 -6.98 12.22
N GLN A 74 16.09 -7.38 13.28
CA GLN A 74 15.48 -8.07 14.41
C GLN A 74 15.69 -7.29 15.71
N LEU A 75 14.71 -7.37 16.59
CA LEU A 75 14.80 -6.96 17.97
C LEU A 75 14.41 -8.15 18.84
N ASP A 76 15.30 -8.55 19.77
CA ASP A 76 15.09 -9.72 20.64
C ASP A 76 14.75 -11.01 19.83
N GLY A 77 15.41 -11.21 18.69
CA GLY A 77 15.20 -12.38 17.83
C GLY A 77 13.91 -12.38 17.02
N LYS A 78 13.15 -11.27 17.03
CA LYS A 78 11.91 -11.14 16.27
C LYS A 78 12.07 -10.06 15.19
N PHE A 79 11.53 -10.32 14.01
CA PHE A 79 11.48 -9.33 12.96
C PHE A 79 10.58 -8.14 13.34
N ILE A 80 10.94 -6.97 12.86
CA ILE A 80 10.23 -5.74 13.19
C ILE A 80 9.17 -5.45 12.12
N GLY A 81 7.92 -5.35 12.54
CA GLY A 81 6.81 -4.92 11.71
C GLY A 81 5.97 -6.03 11.09
N GLY A 82 4.82 -5.64 10.57
CA GLY A 82 3.84 -6.56 10.00
C GLY A 82 4.26 -7.13 8.64
N VAL A 83 5.08 -6.42 7.88
CA VAL A 83 5.51 -6.88 6.54
C VAL A 83 6.39 -8.13 6.63
N PRO A 84 7.46 -8.18 7.45
CA PRO A 84 8.23 -9.40 7.63
C PRO A 84 7.41 -10.57 8.17
N LEU A 85 6.52 -10.30 9.10
CA LEU A 85 5.60 -11.32 9.63
C LEU A 85 4.69 -11.89 8.54
N GLY A 86 4.10 -11.02 7.72
CA GLY A 86 3.26 -11.43 6.60
C GLY A 86 4.00 -12.27 5.57
N LEU A 87 5.25 -11.94 5.29
CA LEU A 87 6.10 -12.73 4.40
C LEU A 87 6.39 -14.12 4.97
N GLN A 88 6.66 -14.23 6.26
CA GLN A 88 6.84 -15.54 6.92
C GLN A 88 5.57 -16.37 6.87
N ILE A 89 4.42 -15.79 7.15
CA ILE A 89 3.14 -16.49 7.07
C ILE A 89 2.88 -16.97 5.64
N ALA A 90 3.15 -16.16 4.64
CA ALA A 90 2.99 -16.53 3.23
C ALA A 90 3.91 -17.70 2.85
N GLU A 91 5.15 -17.69 3.32
CA GLU A 91 6.11 -18.78 3.11
C GLU A 91 5.63 -20.07 3.76
N ASP A 92 5.18 -20.00 5.01
CA ASP A 92 4.66 -21.15 5.74
C ASP A 92 3.44 -21.76 5.03
N ILE A 93 2.53 -20.93 4.56
CA ILE A 93 1.35 -21.37 3.79
C ILE A 93 1.79 -22.06 2.50
N PHE A 94 2.74 -21.49 1.80
CA PHE A 94 3.24 -22.03 0.54
C PHE A 94 3.90 -23.40 0.75
N GLN A 95 4.77 -23.52 1.75
CA GLN A 95 5.44 -24.77 2.10
C GLN A 95 4.45 -25.84 2.55
N PHE A 96 3.49 -25.48 3.39
CA PHE A 96 2.44 -26.41 3.83
C PHE A 96 1.56 -26.86 2.67
N GLY A 97 1.19 -25.94 1.76
CA GLY A 97 0.42 -26.27 0.58
C GLY A 97 1.12 -27.23 -0.38
N ASP A 98 2.45 -27.13 -0.48
CA ASP A 98 3.25 -28.04 -1.29
C ASP A 98 3.31 -29.45 -0.68
N GLN A 99 3.40 -29.54 0.64
CA GLN A 99 3.35 -30.83 1.35
C GLN A 99 2.02 -31.56 1.24
N THR A 100 0.93 -30.86 1.05
CA THR A 100 -0.40 -31.47 0.90
C THR A 100 -0.70 -31.95 -0.52
N ARG A 101 0.14 -31.65 -1.48
CA ARG A 101 0.04 -32.14 -2.86
C ARG A 101 0.58 -33.56 -3.08
N LEU A 102 1.14 -34.13 -2.06
CA LEU A 102 1.53 -35.54 -2.06
C LEU A 102 0.31 -36.40 -1.76
#